data_bb9a1fa16f15a5dd01a8b1743f4622e5
#
_entry.id   bb9a1fa16f15a5dd01a8b1743f4622e5
#
_cell.length_a   1.000
_cell.length_b   1.000
_cell.length_c   1.000
_cell.angle_alpha   90.00
_cell.angle_beta   90.00
_cell.angle_gamma   90.00
#
_symmetry.space_group_name_H-M   'P 1'
#
loop_
_entity.id
_entity.type
_entity.pdbx_description
1 polymer ?
#
loop_
_entity_poly.entity_id
_entity_poly.type
_entity_poly.pdbx_seq_one_letter_code
_entity_poly.pdbx_strand_id
1 'polypeptide(L)'
;MHCHNCGITMGFEKFLEKVDTLLYNEYSIEKLKDSKSPQQLDLEEFVNKMKKPNFMKSEPLKGLRKISQLDPDDPVKVLVSKRKIPNAYHAKMFKVPKFFEWVNSFIPDKFDDEALLYDEPRLLIPFLNKNGDMHAFQGRSLDSKSKTKYITIVLDENQPKVYGLDTVDPSKKVYVFEGPIDACFIPNSVATAGGDLAAAVEVVSKDKMVICYDNEPRSRETVKKIDKAILNGYNVCIWPSNLDFKDVNDMILGGLSTDFVRYIIDQNTFKDLRAKAALNAWKKIDA
;
A
#
# COMPACT_ATOMS: atom_id res chain seq x y z
N MET A 1 -26.80 -48.55 10.09
CA MET A 1 -25.82 -49.65 9.91
C MET A 1 -26.23 -50.87 10.73
N HIS A 2 -26.12 -52.06 10.17
CA HIS A 2 -26.48 -53.31 10.84
C HIS A 2 -25.26 -54.23 10.85
N CYS A 3 -24.93 -54.77 12.03
CA CYS A 3 -23.83 -55.70 12.17
C CYS A 3 -24.35 -57.13 12.06
N HIS A 4 -23.97 -57.86 11.02
CA HIS A 4 -24.38 -59.23 10.76
C HIS A 4 -23.82 -60.25 11.77
N ASN A 5 -22.78 -59.84 12.57
CA ASN A 5 -22.11 -60.73 13.48
C ASN A 5 -22.67 -60.67 14.92
N CYS A 6 -23.12 -59.46 15.35
CA CYS A 6 -23.66 -59.28 16.71
C CYS A 6 -25.11 -58.78 16.73
N GLY A 7 -25.75 -58.58 15.56
CA GLY A 7 -27.15 -58.17 15.44
C GLY A 7 -27.46 -56.72 15.80
N ILE A 8 -26.45 -55.94 16.18
CA ILE A 8 -26.69 -54.53 16.60
C ILE A 8 -27.01 -53.67 15.37
N THR A 9 -28.13 -52.94 15.45
CA THR A 9 -28.52 -51.94 14.45
C THR A 9 -28.44 -50.56 15.11
N MET A 10 -27.73 -49.63 14.44
CA MET A 10 -27.61 -48.24 14.91
C MET A 10 -27.50 -47.28 13.77
N GLY A 11 -27.87 -46.01 14.02
CA GLY A 11 -27.67 -44.95 13.07
C GLY A 11 -26.18 -44.66 12.81
N PHE A 12 -25.87 -44.03 11.67
CA PHE A 12 -24.50 -43.74 11.25
C PHE A 12 -23.73 -42.85 12.27
N GLU A 13 -24.39 -41.83 12.80
CA GLU A 13 -23.84 -40.96 13.83
C GLU A 13 -23.38 -41.73 15.07
N LYS A 14 -24.30 -42.56 15.60
CA LYS A 14 -24.04 -43.38 16.79
C LYS A 14 -22.95 -44.44 16.55
N PHE A 15 -22.79 -44.85 15.33
CA PHE A 15 -21.72 -45.76 14.91
C PHE A 15 -20.36 -45.01 14.93
N LEU A 16 -20.28 -43.83 14.31
CA LEU A 16 -19.08 -42.99 14.31
C LEU A 16 -18.62 -42.64 15.74
N GLU A 17 -19.55 -42.21 16.58
CA GLU A 17 -19.29 -41.86 17.98
C GLU A 17 -18.61 -43.01 18.76
N LYS A 18 -18.98 -44.27 18.44
CA LYS A 18 -18.45 -45.44 19.14
C LYS A 18 -17.14 -45.99 18.54
N VAL A 19 -16.88 -45.73 17.28
CA VAL A 19 -15.74 -46.31 16.55
C VAL A 19 -14.60 -45.30 16.42
N ASP A 20 -14.90 -44.06 16.20
CA ASP A 20 -13.89 -42.99 16.04
C ASP A 20 -14.45 -41.63 16.40
N THR A 21 -14.06 -41.11 17.56
CA THR A 21 -14.51 -39.84 18.11
C THR A 21 -14.02 -38.65 17.29
N LEU A 22 -12.87 -38.73 16.60
CA LEU A 22 -12.36 -37.67 15.76
C LEU A 22 -13.21 -37.54 14.49
N LEU A 23 -13.48 -38.65 13.82
CA LEU A 23 -14.36 -38.69 12.65
C LEU A 23 -15.80 -38.29 13.00
N TYR A 24 -16.28 -38.64 14.19
CA TYR A 24 -17.58 -38.15 14.68
C TYR A 24 -17.63 -36.62 14.83
N ASN A 25 -16.57 -36.02 15.38
CA ASN A 25 -16.49 -34.57 15.53
C ASN A 25 -16.42 -33.86 14.17
N GLU A 26 -15.63 -34.38 13.22
CA GLU A 26 -15.57 -33.84 11.86
C GLU A 26 -16.92 -33.93 11.16
N TYR A 27 -17.57 -35.07 11.19
CA TYR A 27 -18.92 -35.27 10.64
C TYR A 27 -19.94 -34.33 11.27
N SER A 28 -19.89 -34.13 12.58
CA SER A 28 -20.79 -33.21 13.30
C SER A 28 -20.59 -31.76 12.89
N ILE A 29 -19.33 -31.36 12.66
CA ILE A 29 -18.98 -30.01 12.16
C ILE A 29 -19.46 -29.82 10.71
N GLU A 30 -19.30 -30.82 9.85
CA GLU A 30 -19.81 -30.76 8.47
C GLU A 30 -21.34 -30.67 8.44
N LYS A 31 -22.01 -31.49 9.23
CA LYS A 31 -23.47 -31.46 9.33
C LYS A 31 -24.02 -30.13 9.87
N LEU A 32 -23.29 -29.50 10.80
CA LEU A 32 -23.63 -28.15 11.28
C LEU A 32 -23.44 -27.08 10.17
N LYS A 33 -22.45 -27.24 9.29
CA LYS A 33 -22.26 -26.38 8.12
C LYS A 33 -23.39 -26.56 7.11
N ASP A 34 -23.79 -27.79 6.85
CA ASP A 34 -24.87 -28.12 5.90
C ASP A 34 -26.28 -27.79 6.44
N SER A 35 -26.47 -27.68 7.75
CA SER A 35 -27.77 -27.41 8.39
C SER A 35 -28.12 -25.91 8.53
N LYS A 36 -27.25 -25.01 8.04
CA LYS A 36 -27.57 -23.56 8.02
C LYS A 36 -28.76 -23.33 7.08
N SER A 37 -29.85 -22.81 7.63
CA SER A 37 -31.00 -22.44 6.82
C SER A 37 -30.64 -21.32 5.83
N PRO A 38 -31.29 -21.22 4.66
CA PRO A 38 -31.09 -20.10 3.74
C PRO A 38 -31.21 -18.73 4.40
N GLN A 39 -32.07 -18.59 5.41
CA GLN A 39 -32.22 -17.37 6.20
C GLN A 39 -31.03 -17.04 7.09
N GLN A 40 -30.29 -18.04 7.60
CA GLN A 40 -29.06 -17.82 8.37
C GLN A 40 -27.87 -17.44 7.48
N LEU A 41 -27.80 -18.02 6.29
CA LEU A 41 -26.83 -17.62 5.27
C LEU A 41 -27.08 -16.18 4.78
N ASP A 42 -28.32 -15.80 4.53
CA ASP A 42 -28.72 -14.42 4.21
C ASP A 42 -28.40 -13.44 5.34
N LEU A 43 -28.60 -13.85 6.59
CA LEU A 43 -28.29 -13.02 7.75
C LEU A 43 -26.78 -12.83 7.95
N GLU A 44 -25.98 -13.89 7.78
CA GLU A 44 -24.52 -13.80 7.85
C GLU A 44 -23.95 -12.98 6.67
N GLU A 45 -24.51 -13.14 5.49
CA GLU A 45 -24.13 -12.32 4.33
C GLU A 45 -24.57 -10.86 4.50
N PHE A 46 -25.74 -10.62 5.07
CA PHE A 46 -26.23 -9.29 5.41
C PHE A 46 -25.38 -8.63 6.52
N VAL A 47 -25.06 -9.37 7.58
CA VAL A 47 -24.18 -8.90 8.67
C VAL A 47 -22.74 -8.65 8.16
N ASN A 48 -22.24 -9.49 7.26
CA ASN A 48 -20.95 -9.27 6.62
C ASN A 48 -20.97 -8.07 5.65
N LYS A 49 -22.08 -7.83 4.97
CA LYS A 49 -22.28 -6.60 4.18
C LYS A 49 -22.41 -5.35 5.07
N MET A 50 -23.02 -5.47 6.26
CA MET A 50 -23.10 -4.37 7.24
C MET A 50 -21.78 -4.11 7.96
N LYS A 51 -20.96 -5.14 8.20
CA LYS A 51 -19.63 -4.99 8.83
C LYS A 51 -18.56 -4.43 7.90
N LYS A 52 -18.78 -4.45 6.59
CA LYS A 52 -17.93 -3.73 5.63
C LYS A 52 -18.59 -2.37 5.41
N PRO A 53 -18.01 -1.27 5.89
CA PRO A 53 -18.47 0.03 5.47
C PRO A 53 -18.40 0.05 3.95
N ASN A 54 -19.58 0.19 3.32
CA ASN A 54 -19.70 0.35 1.88
C ASN A 54 -19.25 1.78 1.60
N PHE A 55 -17.93 2.01 1.57
CA PHE A 55 -17.37 3.30 1.19
C PHE A 55 -17.77 3.55 -0.24
N MET A 56 -18.78 4.38 -0.43
CA MET A 56 -19.25 4.78 -1.73
C MET A 56 -18.08 5.34 -2.53
N LYS A 57 -17.93 4.82 -3.73
CA LYS A 57 -16.93 5.21 -4.71
C LYS A 57 -16.83 6.74 -4.76
N SER A 58 -15.66 7.30 -4.46
CA SER A 58 -15.31 8.72 -4.53
C SER A 58 -16.04 9.72 -3.60
N GLU A 59 -16.96 9.34 -2.73
CA GLU A 59 -17.64 10.29 -1.84
C GLU A 59 -16.71 11.06 -0.87
N PRO A 60 -15.68 10.46 -0.25
CA PRO A 60 -14.78 11.21 0.60
C PRO A 60 -14.08 12.38 -0.11
N LEU A 61 -13.86 12.28 -1.41
CA LEU A 61 -13.22 13.35 -2.21
C LEU A 61 -14.19 14.46 -2.65
N LYS A 62 -15.52 14.23 -2.49
CA LYS A 62 -16.54 15.19 -2.90
C LYS A 62 -16.43 16.45 -2.05
N GLY A 63 -16.39 17.60 -2.72
CA GLY A 63 -16.25 18.90 -2.07
C GLY A 63 -14.83 19.34 -1.76
N LEU A 64 -13.81 18.47 -1.88
CA LEU A 64 -12.42 18.86 -1.76
C LEU A 64 -11.95 19.58 -3.04
N ARG A 65 -11.15 20.65 -2.86
CA ARG A 65 -10.52 21.35 -4.00
C ARG A 65 -9.28 20.57 -4.47
N LYS A 66 -9.21 20.31 -5.77
CA LYS A 66 -8.02 19.75 -6.42
C LYS A 66 -6.89 20.78 -6.40
N ILE A 67 -5.65 20.32 -6.38
CA ILE A 67 -4.47 21.21 -6.44
C ILE A 67 -4.49 22.11 -7.69
N SER A 68 -5.03 21.60 -8.82
CA SER A 68 -5.21 22.39 -10.05
C SER A 68 -6.19 23.58 -9.90
N GLN A 69 -7.08 23.55 -8.91
CA GLN A 69 -8.11 24.56 -8.65
C GLN A 69 -7.73 25.57 -7.55
N LEU A 70 -6.56 25.38 -6.93
CA LEU A 70 -6.07 26.26 -5.86
C LEU A 70 -5.37 27.48 -6.46
N ASP A 71 -5.47 28.60 -5.71
CA ASP A 71 -4.74 29.82 -6.02
C ASP A 71 -3.22 29.57 -5.91
N PRO A 72 -2.39 30.29 -6.67
CA PRO A 72 -0.94 30.09 -6.67
C PRO A 72 -0.26 30.27 -5.31
N ASP A 73 -0.83 31.11 -4.44
CA ASP A 73 -0.35 31.40 -3.08
C ASP A 73 -0.91 30.46 -1.99
N ASP A 74 -1.85 29.58 -2.34
CA ASP A 74 -2.34 28.57 -1.40
C ASP A 74 -1.17 27.70 -0.87
N PRO A 75 -1.02 27.54 0.46
CA PRO A 75 0.13 26.83 1.04
C PRO A 75 0.32 25.41 0.49
N VAL A 76 -0.77 24.69 0.19
CA VAL A 76 -0.69 23.32 -0.39
C VAL A 76 -0.20 23.40 -1.84
N LYS A 77 -0.69 24.38 -2.61
CA LYS A 77 -0.22 24.62 -3.98
C LYS A 77 1.25 25.02 -4.00
N VAL A 78 1.66 25.89 -3.09
CA VAL A 78 3.06 26.31 -2.93
C VAL A 78 3.95 25.10 -2.61
N LEU A 79 3.51 24.20 -1.70
CA LEU A 79 4.25 22.96 -1.40
C LEU A 79 4.44 22.09 -2.65
N VAL A 80 3.37 21.85 -3.41
CA VAL A 80 3.39 21.01 -4.62
C VAL A 80 4.28 21.63 -5.69
N SER A 81 4.21 22.96 -5.88
CA SER A 81 5.03 23.70 -6.84
C SER A 81 6.51 23.70 -6.45
N LYS A 82 6.84 23.93 -5.16
CA LYS A 82 8.21 23.86 -4.64
C LYS A 82 8.83 22.48 -4.82
N ARG A 83 8.03 21.42 -4.75
CA ARG A 83 8.49 20.04 -5.00
C ARG A 83 8.54 19.67 -6.47
N LYS A 84 8.18 20.60 -7.36
CA LYS A 84 8.12 20.37 -8.82
C LYS A 84 7.26 19.17 -9.22
N ILE A 85 6.23 18.81 -8.43
CA ILE A 85 5.32 17.71 -8.77
C ILE A 85 4.67 18.00 -10.13
N PRO A 86 4.70 17.06 -11.10
CA PRO A 86 4.21 17.32 -12.44
C PRO A 86 2.72 17.72 -12.48
N ASN A 87 2.37 18.67 -13.35
CA ASN A 87 1.01 19.23 -13.45
C ASN A 87 -0.08 18.16 -13.68
N ALA A 88 0.25 17.05 -14.32
CA ALA A 88 -0.67 15.93 -14.52
C ALA A 88 -1.24 15.38 -13.20
N TYR A 89 -0.48 15.46 -12.11
CA TYR A 89 -0.91 15.01 -10.79
C TYR A 89 -1.71 16.06 -10.01
N HIS A 90 -1.66 17.36 -10.40
CA HIS A 90 -2.41 18.41 -9.72
C HIS A 90 -3.93 18.21 -9.81
N ALA A 91 -4.42 17.51 -10.83
CA ALA A 91 -5.83 17.14 -10.96
C ALA A 91 -6.24 15.89 -10.15
N LYS A 92 -5.24 15.15 -9.65
CA LYS A 92 -5.43 13.90 -8.89
C LYS A 92 -5.13 14.04 -7.39
N MET A 93 -4.58 15.18 -6.95
CA MET A 93 -4.27 15.49 -5.56
C MET A 93 -5.18 16.59 -5.06
N PHE A 94 -5.44 16.63 -3.75
CA PHE A 94 -6.42 17.53 -3.15
C PHE A 94 -5.84 18.26 -1.95
N LYS A 95 -6.48 19.39 -1.58
CA LYS A 95 -6.28 20.05 -0.30
C LYS A 95 -7.37 19.60 0.66
N VAL A 96 -6.95 19.17 1.85
CA VAL A 96 -7.85 18.94 2.98
C VAL A 96 -7.55 19.99 4.03
N PRO A 97 -8.47 20.95 4.30
CA PRO A 97 -8.22 22.05 5.24
C PRO A 97 -8.05 21.61 6.69
N LYS A 98 -8.83 20.61 7.11
CA LYS A 98 -8.82 19.97 8.43
C LYS A 98 -8.80 18.46 8.22
N PHE A 99 -7.62 17.87 8.31
CA PHE A 99 -7.41 16.50 7.88
C PHE A 99 -8.05 15.48 8.84
N PHE A 100 -7.93 15.69 10.14
CA PHE A 100 -8.45 14.75 11.12
C PHE A 100 -9.97 14.80 11.19
N GLU A 101 -10.57 15.99 11.19
CA GLU A 101 -12.03 16.17 11.11
C GLU A 101 -12.58 15.53 9.83
N TRP A 102 -11.90 15.73 8.69
CA TRP A 102 -12.31 15.16 7.42
C TRP A 102 -12.27 13.64 7.46
N VAL A 103 -11.23 13.02 8.02
CA VAL A 103 -11.15 11.56 8.15
C VAL A 103 -12.24 11.05 9.09
N ASN A 104 -12.46 11.70 10.24
CA ASN A 104 -13.50 11.30 11.20
C ASN A 104 -14.92 11.42 10.63
N SER A 105 -15.14 12.23 9.59
CA SER A 105 -16.45 12.36 8.94
C SER A 105 -16.92 11.08 8.23
N PHE A 106 -16.02 10.15 7.89
CA PHE A 106 -16.34 8.86 7.25
C PHE A 106 -15.69 7.66 7.93
N ILE A 107 -14.74 7.86 8.84
CA ILE A 107 -14.20 6.84 9.76
C ILE A 107 -14.33 7.42 11.17
N PRO A 108 -15.49 7.25 11.82
CA PRO A 108 -15.72 7.81 13.14
C PRO A 108 -14.64 7.39 14.16
N ASP A 109 -14.25 8.30 15.03
CA ASP A 109 -13.29 8.08 16.12
C ASP A 109 -11.89 7.59 15.68
N LYS A 110 -11.53 7.81 14.41
CA LYS A 110 -10.18 7.48 13.92
C LYS A 110 -9.11 8.32 14.58
N PHE A 111 -9.41 9.58 14.83
CA PHE A 111 -8.59 10.53 15.58
C PHE A 111 -9.38 11.01 16.79
N ASP A 112 -8.75 11.02 17.94
CA ASP A 112 -9.33 11.48 19.21
C ASP A 112 -9.42 13.01 19.31
N ASP A 113 -10.09 13.49 20.37
CA ASP A 113 -10.29 14.92 20.59
C ASP A 113 -8.95 15.66 20.77
N GLU A 114 -7.93 15.01 21.33
CA GLU A 114 -6.60 15.61 21.46
C GLU A 114 -5.96 15.86 20.10
N ALA A 115 -6.05 14.90 19.18
CA ALA A 115 -5.56 15.05 17.81
C ALA A 115 -6.31 16.16 17.06
N LEU A 116 -7.63 16.28 17.24
CA LEU A 116 -8.46 17.29 16.61
C LEU A 116 -8.08 18.73 17.03
N LEU A 117 -7.54 18.95 18.25
CA LEU A 117 -7.04 20.25 18.68
C LEU A 117 -5.84 20.75 17.85
N TYR A 118 -5.10 19.82 17.24
CA TYR A 118 -3.92 20.11 16.43
C TYR A 118 -4.15 19.83 14.94
N ASP A 119 -5.42 19.81 14.51
CA ASP A 119 -5.74 19.53 13.10
C ASP A 119 -5.22 20.62 12.17
N GLU A 120 -4.64 20.19 11.07
CA GLU A 120 -3.92 21.04 10.14
C GLU A 120 -4.29 20.74 8.68
N PRO A 121 -4.14 21.72 7.78
CA PRO A 121 -4.30 21.46 6.37
C PRO A 121 -3.22 20.51 5.86
N ARG A 122 -3.63 19.52 5.04
CA ARG A 122 -2.72 18.56 4.43
C ARG A 122 -2.92 18.44 2.93
N LEU A 123 -1.83 18.10 2.24
CA LEU A 123 -1.90 17.59 0.87
C LEU A 123 -2.41 16.15 0.93
N LEU A 124 -3.52 15.89 0.26
CA LEU A 124 -4.10 14.55 0.12
C LEU A 124 -3.65 13.91 -1.19
N ILE A 125 -3.09 12.72 -1.09
CA ILE A 125 -2.67 11.88 -2.21
C ILE A 125 -3.53 10.62 -2.19
N PRO A 126 -4.57 10.52 -3.03
CA PRO A 126 -5.42 9.34 -3.11
C PRO A 126 -4.70 8.17 -3.75
N PHE A 127 -4.94 6.95 -3.26
CA PHE A 127 -4.53 5.71 -3.90
C PHE A 127 -5.75 5.14 -4.61
N LEU A 128 -5.71 5.20 -5.93
CA LEU A 128 -6.83 4.81 -6.79
C LEU A 128 -6.55 3.44 -7.40
N ASN A 129 -7.58 2.60 -7.47
CA ASN A 129 -7.54 1.36 -8.23
C ASN A 129 -7.79 1.62 -9.73
N LYS A 130 -7.77 0.57 -10.55
CA LYS A 130 -8.00 0.66 -12.02
C LYS A 130 -9.37 1.22 -12.40
N ASN A 131 -10.35 1.15 -11.51
CA ASN A 131 -11.68 1.70 -11.73
C ASN A 131 -11.80 3.18 -11.31
N GLY A 132 -10.74 3.74 -10.73
CA GLY A 132 -10.72 5.09 -10.16
C GLY A 132 -11.32 5.20 -8.75
N ASP A 133 -11.59 4.06 -8.09
CA ASP A 133 -12.07 4.05 -6.70
C ASP A 133 -10.90 4.24 -5.75
N MET A 134 -11.09 5.08 -4.73
CA MET A 134 -10.08 5.31 -3.70
C MET A 134 -10.12 4.18 -2.66
N HIS A 135 -9.05 3.38 -2.60
CA HIS A 135 -8.90 2.26 -1.65
C HIS A 135 -8.01 2.62 -0.45
N ALA A 136 -7.19 3.64 -0.58
CA ALA A 136 -6.36 4.22 0.48
C ALA A 136 -6.03 5.67 0.14
N PHE A 137 -5.43 6.39 1.07
CA PHE A 137 -4.89 7.72 0.82
C PHE A 137 -3.77 8.07 1.79
N GLN A 138 -2.95 9.04 1.40
CA GLN A 138 -1.91 9.59 2.25
C GLN A 138 -2.12 11.10 2.42
N GLY A 139 -2.17 11.54 3.69
CA GLY A 139 -2.17 12.95 4.08
C GLY A 139 -0.76 13.41 4.42
N ARG A 140 -0.22 14.38 3.67
CA ARG A 140 1.08 14.98 3.95
C ARG A 140 0.92 16.32 4.64
N SER A 141 1.55 16.49 5.82
CA SER A 141 1.66 17.79 6.51
C SER A 141 2.42 18.80 5.65
N LEU A 142 2.02 20.07 5.77
CA LEU A 142 2.74 21.20 5.16
C LEU A 142 3.99 21.55 5.97
N ASP A 143 3.99 21.29 7.28
CA ASP A 143 5.14 21.49 8.14
C ASP A 143 6.16 20.37 7.94
N SER A 144 7.37 20.74 7.55
CA SER A 144 8.50 19.80 7.39
C SER A 144 8.97 19.20 8.71
N LYS A 145 8.68 19.86 9.84
CA LYS A 145 9.05 19.45 11.20
C LYS A 145 7.95 18.66 11.91
N SER A 146 6.79 18.48 11.30
CA SER A 146 5.69 17.70 11.87
C SER A 146 6.14 16.30 12.23
N LYS A 147 5.85 15.85 13.47
CA LYS A 147 6.14 14.48 13.94
C LYS A 147 5.42 13.42 13.08
N THR A 148 4.23 13.76 12.57
CA THR A 148 3.41 12.92 11.72
C THR A 148 3.35 13.48 10.31
N LYS A 149 4.53 13.63 9.69
CA LYS A 149 4.69 14.21 8.36
C LYS A 149 3.81 13.55 7.29
N TYR A 150 3.68 12.24 7.36
CA TYR A 150 2.81 11.44 6.49
C TYR A 150 1.90 10.56 7.33
N ILE A 151 0.61 10.57 7.00
CA ILE A 151 -0.40 9.68 7.59
C ILE A 151 -1.05 8.94 6.44
N THR A 152 -0.97 7.60 6.45
CA THR A 152 -1.60 6.75 5.44
C THR A 152 -2.79 6.02 6.06
N ILE A 153 -3.95 6.14 5.42
CA ILE A 153 -5.20 5.48 5.82
C ILE A 153 -5.61 4.49 4.72
N VAL A 154 -5.88 3.26 5.10
CA VAL A 154 -6.42 2.22 4.23
C VAL A 154 -7.93 2.19 4.41
N LEU A 155 -8.67 2.24 3.32
CA LEU A 155 -10.14 2.18 3.29
C LEU A 155 -10.64 0.79 2.94
N ASP A 156 -9.91 0.07 2.11
CA ASP A 156 -10.23 -1.31 1.72
C ASP A 156 -9.00 -2.19 1.92
N GLU A 157 -9.03 -3.00 2.96
CA GLU A 157 -7.94 -3.92 3.31
C GLU A 157 -7.81 -5.10 2.32
N ASN A 158 -8.81 -5.31 1.44
CA ASN A 158 -8.72 -6.33 0.38
C ASN A 158 -7.95 -5.81 -0.85
N GLN A 159 -7.61 -4.53 -0.89
CA GLN A 159 -6.78 -3.93 -1.95
C GLN A 159 -5.34 -3.76 -1.46
N PRO A 160 -4.34 -3.98 -2.31
CA PRO A 160 -2.96 -3.75 -1.93
C PRO A 160 -2.73 -2.27 -1.62
N LYS A 161 -2.04 -1.98 -0.50
CA LYS A 161 -1.69 -0.60 -0.11
C LYS A 161 -0.61 -0.02 -1.04
N VAL A 162 -0.98 0.20 -2.29
CA VAL A 162 -0.09 0.66 -3.36
C VAL A 162 -0.69 1.87 -4.06
N TYR A 163 0.10 2.94 -4.17
CA TYR A 163 -0.20 4.11 -4.98
C TYR A 163 0.13 3.85 -6.46
N GLY A 164 -0.68 4.38 -7.37
CA GLY A 164 -0.41 4.34 -8.81
C GLY A 164 -1.05 3.16 -9.55
N LEU A 165 -1.95 2.41 -8.89
CA LEU A 165 -2.64 1.27 -9.52
C LEU A 165 -3.54 1.67 -10.69
N ASP A 166 -4.04 2.92 -10.69
CA ASP A 166 -4.88 3.50 -11.74
C ASP A 166 -4.12 3.76 -13.05
N THR A 167 -2.79 3.84 -13.00
CA THR A 167 -1.95 4.22 -14.15
C THR A 167 -0.89 3.21 -14.54
N VAL A 168 -0.58 2.25 -13.66
CA VAL A 168 0.47 1.27 -13.92
C VAL A 168 0.07 0.26 -14.99
N ASP A 169 0.99 -0.02 -15.90
CA ASP A 169 0.95 -1.13 -16.84
C ASP A 169 1.84 -2.27 -16.32
N PRO A 170 1.26 -3.31 -15.68
CA PRO A 170 2.03 -4.41 -15.11
C PRO A 170 2.65 -5.33 -16.17
N SER A 171 2.32 -5.16 -17.45
CA SER A 171 2.93 -5.90 -18.54
C SER A 171 4.34 -5.41 -18.87
N LYS A 172 4.70 -4.20 -18.44
CA LYS A 172 6.00 -3.53 -18.64
C LYS A 172 6.84 -3.54 -17.37
N LYS A 173 8.07 -3.04 -17.46
CA LYS A 173 8.92 -2.73 -16.32
C LYS A 173 8.22 -1.70 -15.42
N VAL A 174 8.13 -1.98 -14.12
CA VAL A 174 7.50 -1.12 -13.12
C VAL A 174 8.54 -0.71 -12.08
N TYR A 175 8.64 0.58 -11.82
CA TYR A 175 9.50 1.13 -10.78
C TYR A 175 8.70 1.25 -9.48
N VAL A 176 9.25 0.72 -8.39
CA VAL A 176 8.59 0.67 -7.08
C VAL A 176 9.35 1.56 -6.11
N PHE A 177 8.70 2.59 -5.62
CA PHE A 177 9.25 3.57 -4.66
C PHE A 177 8.64 3.41 -3.27
N GLU A 178 9.30 3.98 -2.26
CA GLU A 178 8.73 4.08 -0.92
C GLU A 178 7.62 5.12 -0.87
N GLY A 179 7.83 6.29 -1.49
CA GLY A 179 6.95 7.45 -1.42
C GLY A 179 6.15 7.73 -2.70
N PRO A 180 4.86 8.07 -2.60
CA PRO A 180 4.04 8.46 -3.76
C PRO A 180 4.59 9.65 -4.53
N ILE A 181 5.27 10.60 -3.86
CA ILE A 181 5.82 11.78 -4.53
C ILE A 181 6.94 11.38 -5.49
N ASP A 182 7.82 10.46 -5.11
CA ASP A 182 8.90 10.00 -5.99
C ASP A 182 8.35 9.25 -7.21
N ALA A 183 7.31 8.45 -6.99
CA ALA A 183 6.61 7.76 -8.07
C ALA A 183 5.97 8.73 -9.10
N CYS A 184 5.64 9.97 -8.72
CA CYS A 184 5.08 10.95 -9.66
C CYS A 184 6.07 11.37 -10.76
N PHE A 185 7.37 11.18 -10.57
CA PHE A 185 8.37 11.64 -11.53
C PHE A 185 8.77 10.59 -12.56
N ILE A 186 8.63 9.32 -12.25
CA ILE A 186 9.08 8.24 -13.12
C ILE A 186 7.86 7.55 -13.75
N PRO A 187 7.79 7.48 -15.09
CA PRO A 187 6.70 6.79 -15.78
C PRO A 187 6.60 5.31 -15.38
N ASN A 188 5.38 4.79 -15.36
CA ASN A 188 5.07 3.40 -14.99
C ASN A 188 5.59 3.02 -13.61
N SER A 189 5.28 3.83 -12.62
CA SER A 189 5.71 3.68 -11.24
C SER A 189 4.56 3.45 -10.30
N VAL A 190 4.89 2.79 -9.19
CA VAL A 190 4.01 2.62 -8.03
C VAL A 190 4.78 2.97 -6.75
N ALA A 191 4.05 3.20 -5.65
CA ALA A 191 4.67 3.39 -4.34
C ALA A 191 3.92 2.64 -3.23
N THR A 192 4.67 2.12 -2.25
CA THR A 192 4.12 1.28 -1.17
C THR A 192 3.76 2.06 0.11
N ALA A 193 4.06 3.36 0.16
CA ALA A 193 3.70 4.28 1.25
C ALA A 193 3.98 3.74 2.68
N GLY A 194 5.19 3.34 2.93
CA GLY A 194 5.63 2.85 4.23
C GLY A 194 6.29 1.48 4.21
N GLY A 195 6.59 0.97 3.03
CA GLY A 195 7.72 0.08 2.91
C GLY A 195 7.50 -1.42 2.84
N ASP A 196 6.30 -1.96 2.83
CA ASP A 196 6.19 -3.39 2.51
C ASP A 196 6.05 -3.59 0.99
N LEU A 197 7.13 -4.08 0.38
CA LEU A 197 7.15 -4.45 -1.04
C LEU A 197 6.20 -5.62 -1.36
N ALA A 198 5.78 -6.39 -0.37
CA ALA A 198 4.84 -7.48 -0.53
C ALA A 198 3.53 -7.01 -1.20
N ALA A 199 3.05 -5.82 -0.84
CA ALA A 199 1.86 -5.24 -1.44
C ALA A 199 1.99 -5.02 -2.96
N ALA A 200 3.19 -4.68 -3.47
CA ALA A 200 3.41 -4.48 -4.91
C ALA A 200 3.49 -5.81 -5.69
N VAL A 201 3.85 -6.91 -5.04
CA VAL A 201 3.92 -8.26 -5.66
C VAL A 201 2.55 -8.76 -6.08
N GLU A 202 1.50 -8.34 -5.40
CA GLU A 202 0.12 -8.70 -5.76
C GLU A 202 -0.32 -8.07 -7.09
N VAL A 203 0.36 -7.00 -7.51
CA VAL A 203 -0.01 -6.21 -8.71
C VAL A 203 0.90 -6.47 -9.89
N VAL A 204 2.20 -6.64 -9.63
CA VAL A 204 3.26 -6.71 -10.64
C VAL A 204 4.10 -7.94 -10.40
N SER A 205 4.37 -8.69 -11.47
CA SER A 205 5.28 -9.84 -11.38
C SER A 205 6.70 -9.39 -11.01
N LYS A 206 7.35 -10.15 -10.14
CA LYS A 206 8.64 -9.85 -9.52
C LYS A 206 9.77 -9.56 -10.52
N ASP A 207 9.76 -10.25 -11.64
CA ASP A 207 10.76 -10.08 -12.72
C ASP A 207 10.67 -8.72 -13.42
N LYS A 208 9.51 -8.09 -13.38
CA LYS A 208 9.26 -6.76 -13.95
C LYS A 208 9.44 -5.60 -12.98
N MET A 209 9.54 -5.91 -11.69
CA MET A 209 9.74 -4.89 -10.66
C MET A 209 11.19 -4.44 -10.60
N VAL A 210 11.38 -3.12 -10.49
CA VAL A 210 12.65 -2.47 -10.11
C VAL A 210 12.40 -1.73 -8.81
N ILE A 211 13.01 -2.20 -7.72
CA ILE A 211 12.85 -1.62 -6.40
C ILE A 211 13.83 -0.46 -6.23
N CYS A 212 13.29 0.71 -5.89
CA CYS A 212 14.05 1.94 -5.69
C CYS A 212 13.82 2.47 -4.27
N TYR A 213 14.74 2.20 -3.36
CA TYR A 213 14.78 2.78 -2.03
C TYR A 213 15.41 4.18 -2.07
N ASP A 214 15.22 4.96 -1.01
CA ASP A 214 15.93 6.21 -0.79
C ASP A 214 17.45 6.00 -0.80
N ASN A 215 18.20 6.98 -1.31
CA ASN A 215 19.67 6.92 -1.36
C ASN A 215 20.28 7.30 0.01
N GLU A 216 20.11 6.41 0.98
CA GLU A 216 20.57 6.59 2.37
C GLU A 216 21.62 5.52 2.77
N PRO A 217 22.86 5.59 2.22
CA PRO A 217 23.87 4.55 2.45
C PRO A 217 24.34 4.43 3.92
N ARG A 218 24.03 5.42 4.76
CA ARG A 218 24.31 5.41 6.20
C ARG A 218 23.11 4.93 7.04
N SER A 219 21.94 4.72 6.46
CA SER A 219 20.77 4.20 7.16
C SER A 219 20.84 2.68 7.26
N ARG A 220 21.02 2.16 8.47
CA ARG A 220 20.98 0.70 8.72
C ARG A 220 19.65 0.09 8.29
N GLU A 221 18.55 0.83 8.43
CA GLU A 221 17.23 0.37 8.03
C GLU A 221 17.15 0.21 6.51
N THR A 222 17.55 1.23 5.74
CA THR A 222 17.56 1.20 4.27
C THR A 222 18.46 0.09 3.74
N VAL A 223 19.66 -0.07 4.31
CA VAL A 223 20.58 -1.15 3.93
C VAL A 223 19.95 -2.53 4.17
N LYS A 224 19.27 -2.72 5.32
CA LYS A 224 18.56 -3.98 5.62
C LYS A 224 17.40 -4.25 4.66
N LYS A 225 16.63 -3.22 4.31
CA LYS A 225 15.53 -3.33 3.32
C LYS A 225 16.06 -3.76 1.96
N ILE A 226 17.13 -3.10 1.49
CA ILE A 226 17.80 -3.44 0.23
C ILE A 226 18.30 -4.89 0.25
N ASP A 227 19.01 -5.27 1.32
CA ASP A 227 19.54 -6.62 1.46
C ASP A 227 18.43 -7.68 1.44
N LYS A 228 17.33 -7.46 2.16
CA LYS A 228 16.13 -8.32 2.15
C LYS A 228 15.53 -8.42 0.75
N ALA A 229 15.45 -7.32 0.00
CA ALA A 229 14.94 -7.33 -1.37
C ALA A 229 15.85 -8.14 -2.31
N ILE A 230 17.17 -8.02 -2.18
CA ILE A 230 18.15 -8.82 -2.93
C ILE A 230 17.99 -10.31 -2.62
N LEU A 231 17.95 -10.68 -1.32
CA LEU A 231 17.79 -12.08 -0.89
C LEU A 231 16.49 -12.68 -1.40
N ASN A 232 15.43 -11.89 -1.49
CA ASN A 232 14.18 -12.29 -2.09
C ASN A 232 14.21 -12.31 -3.63
N GLY A 233 15.35 -12.01 -4.29
CA GLY A 233 15.56 -12.09 -5.73
C GLY A 233 14.83 -11.02 -6.53
N TYR A 234 14.64 -9.82 -5.99
CA TYR A 234 14.16 -8.66 -6.74
C TYR A 234 15.27 -7.99 -7.55
N ASN A 235 14.88 -7.29 -8.63
CA ASN A 235 15.77 -6.31 -9.23
C ASN A 235 15.77 -5.05 -8.35
N VAL A 236 16.94 -4.59 -7.93
CA VAL A 236 17.07 -3.48 -6.98
C VAL A 236 17.98 -2.41 -7.58
N CYS A 237 17.54 -1.16 -7.57
CA CYS A 237 18.38 -0.02 -7.88
C CYS A 237 19.33 0.24 -6.71
N ILE A 238 20.64 0.21 -6.98
CA ILE A 238 21.68 0.63 -6.05
C ILE A 238 22.29 1.92 -6.61
N TRP A 239 22.02 3.03 -5.96
CA TRP A 239 22.41 4.34 -6.45
C TRP A 239 23.92 4.48 -6.61
N PRO A 240 24.40 5.26 -7.58
CA PRO A 240 25.83 5.56 -7.71
C PRO A 240 26.38 6.22 -6.45
N SER A 241 27.59 5.85 -6.04
CA SER A 241 28.21 6.35 -4.79
C SER A 241 28.55 7.85 -4.82
N ASN A 242 28.62 8.44 -6.00
CA ASN A 242 28.85 9.87 -6.25
C ASN A 242 27.57 10.69 -6.43
N LEU A 243 26.39 10.10 -6.17
CA LEU A 243 25.11 10.77 -6.26
C LEU A 243 24.73 11.27 -4.84
N ASP A 244 24.77 12.59 -4.64
CA ASP A 244 24.56 13.22 -3.33
C ASP A 244 23.09 13.62 -3.04
N PHE A 245 22.12 13.10 -3.78
CA PHE A 245 20.70 13.33 -3.55
C PHE A 245 20.09 12.18 -2.76
N LYS A 246 19.17 12.51 -1.86
CA LYS A 246 18.52 11.53 -0.98
C LYS A 246 17.48 10.66 -1.71
N ASP A 247 16.61 11.28 -2.48
CA ASP A 247 15.46 10.67 -3.15
C ASP A 247 15.27 11.24 -4.56
N VAL A 248 14.32 10.69 -5.32
CA VAL A 248 14.03 11.14 -6.69
C VAL A 248 13.59 12.60 -6.71
N ASN A 249 12.76 13.02 -5.73
CA ASN A 249 12.33 14.41 -5.68
C ASN A 249 13.51 15.36 -5.47
N ASP A 250 14.46 15.03 -4.61
CA ASP A 250 15.69 15.83 -4.43
C ASP A 250 16.53 15.91 -5.70
N MET A 251 16.63 14.81 -6.48
CA MET A 251 17.29 14.79 -7.79
C MET A 251 16.65 15.78 -8.77
N ILE A 252 15.31 15.80 -8.83
CA ILE A 252 14.56 16.73 -9.70
C ILE A 252 14.73 18.19 -9.22
N LEU A 253 14.75 18.41 -7.91
CA LEU A 253 15.01 19.74 -7.33
C LEU A 253 16.42 20.20 -7.63
N GLY A 254 17.40 19.28 -7.61
CA GLY A 254 18.79 19.51 -8.00
C GLY A 254 19.01 19.72 -9.50
N GLY A 255 17.95 19.64 -10.32
CA GLY A 255 17.99 19.96 -11.75
C GLY A 255 18.13 18.77 -12.69
N LEU A 256 18.12 17.52 -12.20
CA LEU A 256 18.11 16.36 -13.07
C LEU A 256 16.73 16.22 -13.74
N SER A 257 16.72 15.82 -15.00
CA SER A 257 15.47 15.52 -15.71
C SER A 257 14.95 14.13 -15.31
N THR A 258 13.63 13.94 -15.43
CA THR A 258 12.97 12.65 -15.16
C THR A 258 13.54 11.52 -16.01
N ASP A 259 13.84 11.78 -17.28
CA ASP A 259 14.44 10.79 -18.17
C ASP A 259 15.87 10.42 -17.74
N PHE A 260 16.65 11.40 -17.25
CA PHE A 260 17.99 11.12 -16.76
C PHE A 260 17.97 10.35 -15.44
N VAL A 261 17.06 10.67 -14.52
CA VAL A 261 16.88 9.89 -13.29
C VAL A 261 16.47 8.45 -13.62
N ARG A 262 15.52 8.26 -14.54
CA ARG A 262 15.14 6.92 -15.02
C ARG A 262 16.32 6.17 -15.63
N TYR A 263 17.13 6.84 -16.44
CA TYR A 263 18.37 6.26 -17.00
C TYR A 263 19.33 5.82 -15.88
N ILE A 264 19.54 6.65 -14.85
CA ILE A 264 20.36 6.28 -13.68
C ILE A 264 19.81 5.02 -13.02
N ILE A 265 18.50 4.94 -12.77
CA ILE A 265 17.86 3.76 -12.18
C ILE A 265 18.12 2.52 -13.03
N ASP A 266 17.89 2.61 -14.35
CA ASP A 266 18.05 1.49 -15.27
C ASP A 266 19.51 0.99 -15.34
N GLN A 267 20.50 1.90 -15.35
CA GLN A 267 21.93 1.54 -15.39
C GLN A 267 22.44 0.96 -14.06
N ASN A 268 21.76 1.26 -12.94
CA ASN A 268 22.17 0.84 -11.61
C ASN A 268 21.20 -0.19 -10.99
N THR A 269 20.42 -0.86 -11.83
CA THR A 269 19.54 -1.95 -11.40
C THR A 269 20.30 -3.28 -11.50
N PHE A 270 20.38 -3.96 -10.36
CA PHE A 270 21.10 -5.22 -10.22
C PHE A 270 20.22 -6.30 -9.58
N LYS A 271 20.63 -7.56 -9.74
CA LYS A 271 19.97 -8.73 -9.15
C LYS A 271 21.01 -9.70 -8.58
N ASP A 272 20.59 -10.49 -7.61
CA ASP A 272 21.37 -11.60 -7.04
C ASP A 272 22.77 -11.16 -6.54
N LEU A 273 23.82 -11.89 -6.89
CA LEU A 273 25.21 -11.61 -6.48
C LEU A 273 25.71 -10.25 -6.94
N ARG A 274 25.29 -9.78 -8.13
CA ARG A 274 25.67 -8.43 -8.62
C ARG A 274 25.07 -7.34 -7.73
N ALA A 275 23.80 -7.49 -7.33
CA ALA A 275 23.16 -6.56 -6.40
C ALA A 275 23.85 -6.57 -5.03
N LYS A 276 24.23 -7.75 -4.53
CA LYS A 276 24.96 -7.88 -3.23
C LYS A 276 26.34 -7.20 -3.29
N ALA A 277 27.08 -7.37 -4.37
CA ALA A 277 28.37 -6.71 -4.57
C ALA A 277 28.19 -5.18 -4.64
N ALA A 278 27.22 -4.70 -5.42
CA ALA A 278 26.91 -3.28 -5.52
C ALA A 278 26.48 -2.68 -4.16
N LEU A 279 25.61 -3.38 -3.38
CA LEU A 279 25.21 -2.96 -2.06
C LEU A 279 26.41 -2.82 -1.11
N ASN A 280 27.35 -3.78 -1.14
CA ASN A 280 28.54 -3.73 -0.29
C ASN A 280 29.46 -2.55 -0.64
N ALA A 281 29.52 -2.15 -1.91
CA ALA A 281 30.27 -0.97 -2.34
C ALA A 281 29.55 0.35 -2.01
N TRP A 282 28.20 0.34 -2.01
CA TRP A 282 27.38 1.54 -1.78
C TRP A 282 27.21 1.89 -0.30
N LYS A 283 26.98 0.89 0.57
CA LYS A 283 26.73 1.13 2.00
C LYS A 283 27.93 1.80 2.68
N LYS A 284 27.63 2.78 3.54
CA LYS A 284 28.60 3.54 4.35
C LYS A 284 28.38 3.29 5.86
N ILE A 285 28.05 2.06 6.20
CA ILE A 285 27.90 1.57 7.58
C ILE A 285 28.80 0.36 7.77
N ASP A 286 29.38 0.25 8.97
CA ASP A 286 30.12 -0.94 9.37
C ASP A 286 29.19 -2.13 9.54
N ALA A 287 29.72 -3.32 9.28
CA ALA A 287 28.99 -4.60 9.31
C ALA A 287 28.48 -4.95 10.72
#